data_db3bc70492f7816202be4ddc7e2fa9ab
#
_entry.id   db3bc70492f7816202be4ddc7e2fa9ab
#
_cell.length_a   1.000
_cell.length_b   1.000
_cell.length_c   1.000
_cell.angle_alpha   90.00
_cell.angle_beta   90.00
_cell.angle_gamma   90.00
#
_symmetry.space_group_name_H-M   'P 1'
#
loop_
_entity.id
_entity.type
_entity.pdbx_description
1 polymer ?
#
loop_
_entity_poly.entity_id
_entity_poly.type
_entity_poly.pdbx_seq_one_letter_code
_entity_poly.pdbx_strand_id
1 'polypeptide(L)'
;MKKARVNLASTEIDKLNQICDSIVDIAKKTKVEVRGPIPLPTKKLKLTTRRSPDGEGKASWENYEMRIHKRLIDLGVDERALRLVMRVPIPEKVNIEIELLD
;
A
#
# COMPACT_ATOMS: atom_id res chain seq x y z
N MET A 1 -10.74 -20.32 11.50
CA MET A 1 -9.30 -20.04 11.31
C MET A 1 -9.05 -18.55 11.36
N LYS A 2 -8.07 -18.18 12.18
CA LYS A 2 -7.69 -16.77 12.26
C LYS A 2 -6.65 -16.45 11.20
N LYS A 3 -6.78 -15.29 10.60
CA LYS A 3 -5.78 -14.81 9.65
C LYS A 3 -5.57 -13.31 9.84
N ALA A 4 -4.38 -12.86 9.49
CA ALA A 4 -4.05 -11.45 9.49
C ALA A 4 -4.08 -10.95 8.05
N ARG A 5 -4.89 -9.96 7.79
CA ARG A 5 -5.00 -9.34 6.47
C ARG A 5 -4.23 -8.03 6.46
N VAL A 6 -3.24 -7.95 5.60
CA VAL A 6 -2.42 -6.75 5.46
C VAL A 6 -2.85 -6.02 4.20
N ASN A 7 -3.36 -4.82 4.38
CA ASN A 7 -3.75 -3.95 3.27
C ASN A 7 -2.67 -2.89 3.07
N LEU A 8 -2.16 -2.80 1.85
CA LEU A 8 -1.12 -1.84 1.51
C LEU A 8 -1.61 -0.95 0.38
N ALA A 9 -1.29 0.32 0.47
CA ALA A 9 -1.64 1.29 -0.57
C ALA A 9 -0.51 2.29 -0.74
N SER A 10 -0.22 2.65 -1.99
CA SER A 10 0.81 3.63 -2.30
C SER A 10 0.60 4.21 -3.69
N THR A 11 1.08 5.42 -3.89
CA THR A 11 1.17 6.03 -5.22
C THR A 11 2.40 5.55 -5.98
N GLU A 12 3.38 4.97 -5.28
CA GLU A 12 4.61 4.45 -5.88
C GLU A 12 4.60 2.93 -5.89
N ILE A 13 4.47 2.35 -7.07
CA ILE A 13 4.34 0.91 -7.22
C ILE A 13 5.62 0.16 -6.82
N ASP A 14 6.78 0.74 -7.08
CA ASP A 14 8.06 0.09 -6.76
C ASP A 14 8.23 -0.09 -5.26
N LYS A 15 7.94 0.95 -4.49
CA LYS A 15 8.00 0.90 -3.03
C LYS A 15 6.98 -0.07 -2.47
N LEU A 16 5.78 -0.08 -3.05
CA LEU A 16 4.73 -1.00 -2.65
C LEU A 16 5.17 -2.45 -2.83
N ASN A 17 5.75 -2.76 -3.98
CA ASN A 17 6.23 -4.11 -4.27
C ASN A 17 7.38 -4.52 -3.35
N GLN A 18 8.29 -3.60 -3.01
CA GLN A 18 9.37 -3.87 -2.08
C GLN A 18 8.85 -4.27 -0.69
N ILE A 19 7.84 -3.56 -0.20
CA ILE A 19 7.24 -3.88 1.09
C ILE A 19 6.51 -5.22 1.03
N CYS A 20 5.81 -5.50 -0.06
CA CYS A 20 5.14 -6.79 -0.26
C CYS A 20 6.16 -7.93 -0.22
N ASP A 21 7.28 -7.79 -0.90
CA ASP A 21 8.34 -8.80 -0.93
C ASP A 21 8.91 -9.02 0.48
N SER A 22 9.12 -7.95 1.24
CA SER A 22 9.61 -8.04 2.61
C SER A 22 8.66 -8.83 3.50
N ILE A 23 7.36 -8.59 3.37
CA ILE A 23 6.34 -9.29 4.16
C ILE A 23 6.28 -10.77 3.77
N VAL A 24 6.35 -11.07 2.49
CA VAL A 24 6.34 -12.46 2.01
C VAL A 24 7.59 -13.20 2.51
N ASP A 25 8.75 -12.54 2.51
CA ASP A 25 9.98 -13.15 3.02
C ASP A 25 9.88 -13.46 4.51
N ILE A 26 9.28 -12.57 5.28
CA ILE A 26 9.04 -12.81 6.72
C ILE A 26 8.14 -14.03 6.91
N ALA A 27 7.08 -14.13 6.11
CA ALA A 27 6.18 -15.28 6.19
C ALA A 27 6.91 -16.58 5.90
N LYS A 28 7.78 -16.58 4.90
CA LYS A 28 8.59 -17.76 4.56
C LYS A 28 9.56 -18.15 5.68
N LYS A 29 10.21 -17.15 6.29
CA LYS A 29 11.15 -17.38 7.38
C LYS A 29 10.47 -17.94 8.61
N THR A 30 9.26 -17.51 8.90
CA THR A 30 8.51 -17.97 10.07
C THR A 30 7.65 -19.18 9.78
N LYS A 31 7.67 -19.67 8.55
CA LYS A 31 6.88 -20.82 8.10
C LYS A 31 5.38 -20.63 8.28
N VAL A 32 4.93 -19.41 8.08
CA VAL A 32 3.52 -19.05 8.16
C VAL A 32 2.92 -19.09 6.77
N GLU A 33 1.68 -19.56 6.68
CA GLU A 33 0.96 -19.59 5.42
C GLU A 33 0.74 -18.16 4.92
N VAL A 34 0.99 -17.92 3.63
CA VAL A 34 0.85 -16.61 3.01
C VAL A 34 0.08 -16.75 1.72
N ARG A 35 -0.87 -15.81 1.52
CA ARG A 35 -1.60 -15.67 0.26
C ARG A 35 -1.39 -14.27 -0.27
N GLY A 36 -0.98 -14.18 -1.52
CA GLY A 36 -0.72 -12.89 -2.14
C GLY A 36 0.75 -12.64 -2.32
N PRO A 37 1.16 -11.45 -2.70
CA PRO A 37 0.31 -10.24 -2.76
C PRO A 37 -0.75 -10.31 -3.87
N ILE A 38 -1.96 -9.90 -3.52
CA ILE A 38 -3.08 -9.85 -4.45
C ILE A 38 -3.27 -8.41 -4.90
N PRO A 39 -3.13 -8.11 -6.19
CA PRO A 39 -3.38 -6.75 -6.66
C PRO A 39 -4.87 -6.44 -6.63
N LEU A 40 -5.21 -5.31 -6.03
CA LEU A 40 -6.57 -4.78 -6.04
C LEU A 40 -6.68 -3.72 -7.13
N PRO A 41 -7.91 -3.36 -7.56
CA PRO A 41 -8.07 -2.34 -8.58
C PRO A 41 -7.40 -1.03 -8.18
N THR A 42 -6.68 -0.44 -9.12
CA THR A 42 -6.01 0.84 -8.91
C THR A 42 -7.03 1.96 -8.89
N LYS A 43 -7.00 2.77 -7.84
CA LYS A 43 -7.87 3.92 -7.72
C LYS A 43 -7.22 5.11 -8.42
N LYS A 44 -7.95 5.71 -9.34
CA LYS A 44 -7.51 6.90 -10.06
C LYS A 44 -8.24 8.12 -9.54
N LEU A 45 -7.48 9.12 -9.12
CA LEU A 45 -8.03 10.40 -8.70
C LEU A 45 -7.59 11.46 -9.70
N LYS A 46 -8.56 12.20 -10.22
CA LYS A 46 -8.29 13.33 -11.12
C LYS A 46 -8.48 14.60 -10.34
N LEU A 47 -7.43 15.38 -10.27
CA LEU A 47 -7.45 16.68 -9.61
C LEU A 47 -7.24 17.76 -10.63
N THR A 48 -8.09 18.78 -10.58
CA THR A 48 -7.95 19.95 -11.43
C THR A 48 -7.56 21.13 -10.56
N THR A 49 -6.41 21.73 -10.83
CA THR A 49 -5.92 22.86 -10.07
C THR A 49 -5.67 24.05 -10.97
N ARG A 50 -5.90 25.24 -10.43
CA ARG A 50 -5.62 26.47 -11.14
C ARG A 50 -4.12 26.71 -11.17
N ARG A 51 -3.59 26.93 -12.37
CA ARG A 51 -2.15 26.98 -12.57
C ARG A 51 -1.54 28.37 -12.38
N SER A 52 -2.25 29.44 -12.72
CA SER A 52 -1.71 30.80 -12.61
C SER A 52 -2.44 31.57 -11.54
N PRO A 53 -1.91 31.59 -10.31
CA PRO A 53 -2.57 32.29 -9.22
C PRO A 53 -2.33 33.79 -9.22
N ASP A 54 -1.45 34.33 -10.04
CA ASP A 54 -1.05 35.74 -10.03
C ASP A 54 -2.07 36.70 -10.65
N GLY A 55 -3.14 36.19 -11.17
CA GLY A 55 -4.24 37.00 -11.67
C GLY A 55 -4.00 37.75 -12.95
N GLU A 56 -2.82 37.64 -13.54
CA GLU A 56 -2.54 38.24 -14.83
C GLU A 56 -2.93 37.32 -15.97
N GLY A 57 -3.81 37.76 -16.81
CA GLY A 57 -4.19 37.06 -18.00
C GLY A 57 -5.13 35.90 -17.76
N LYS A 58 -5.03 34.91 -18.59
CA LYS A 58 -5.95 33.77 -18.57
C LYS A 58 -5.63 32.80 -17.46
N ALA A 59 -6.62 32.45 -16.65
CA ALA A 59 -6.50 31.37 -15.71
C ALA A 59 -6.29 30.07 -16.47
N SER A 60 -5.20 29.39 -16.21
CA SER A 60 -4.98 28.06 -16.78
C SER A 60 -5.21 27.01 -15.72
N TRP A 61 -5.76 25.89 -16.15
CA TRP A 61 -6.08 24.78 -15.28
C TRP A 61 -5.18 23.60 -15.63
N GLU A 62 -4.64 22.97 -14.63
CA GLU A 62 -3.82 21.81 -14.81
C GLU A 62 -4.55 20.60 -14.23
N ASN A 63 -4.62 19.54 -15.03
CA ASN A 63 -5.23 18.30 -14.62
C ASN A 63 -4.16 17.35 -14.09
N TYR A 64 -4.31 16.93 -12.85
CA TYR A 64 -3.44 15.94 -12.25
C TYR A 64 -4.19 14.62 -12.12
N GLU A 65 -3.51 13.55 -12.42
CA GLU A 65 -4.01 12.22 -12.20
C GLU A 65 -3.14 11.54 -11.14
N MET A 66 -3.78 11.10 -10.07
CA MET A 66 -3.11 10.35 -9.01
C MET A 66 -3.61 8.92 -9.05
N ARG A 67 -2.70 7.97 -9.11
CA ARG A 67 -3.01 6.55 -9.10
C ARG A 67 -2.59 5.95 -7.78
N ILE A 68 -3.54 5.34 -7.08
CA ILE A 68 -3.28 4.65 -5.83
C ILE A 68 -3.32 3.16 -6.09
N HIS A 69 -2.18 2.52 -5.96
CA HIS A 69 -2.04 1.07 -6.12
C HIS A 69 -2.29 0.40 -4.79
N LYS A 70 -3.03 -0.70 -4.81
CA LYS A 70 -3.39 -1.43 -3.59
C LYS A 70 -2.96 -2.88 -3.70
N ARG A 71 -2.51 -3.43 -2.58
CA ARG A 71 -2.14 -4.84 -2.48
C ARG A 71 -2.72 -5.42 -1.20
N LEU A 72 -3.08 -6.70 -1.27
CA LEU A 72 -3.63 -7.44 -0.15
C LEU A 72 -2.76 -8.66 0.10
N ILE A 73 -2.38 -8.86 1.34
CA ILE A 73 -1.63 -10.06 1.75
C ILE A 73 -2.34 -10.67 2.94
N ASP A 74 -2.70 -11.94 2.84
CA ASP A 74 -3.27 -12.69 3.96
C ASP A 74 -2.19 -13.59 4.56
N LEU A 75 -2.00 -13.49 5.87
CA LEU A 75 -1.03 -14.27 6.61
C LEU A 75 -1.75 -15.11 7.65
N GLY A 76 -1.23 -16.30 7.92
CA GLY A 76 -1.65 -17.05 9.10
C GLY A 76 -1.28 -16.27 10.36
N VAL A 77 -2.08 -16.39 11.41
CA VAL A 77 -1.84 -15.67 12.63
C VAL A 77 -0.72 -16.36 13.42
N ASP A 78 0.40 -15.68 13.52
CA ASP A 78 1.55 -16.10 14.32
C ASP A 78 2.14 -14.85 14.95
N GLU A 79 2.24 -14.84 16.25
CA GLU A 79 2.72 -13.68 17.00
C GLU A 79 4.11 -13.24 16.54
N ARG A 80 5.01 -14.19 16.30
CA ARG A 80 6.36 -13.90 15.85
C ARG A 80 6.36 -13.24 14.48
N ALA A 81 5.57 -13.76 13.56
CA ALA A 81 5.46 -13.21 12.22
C ALA A 81 4.90 -11.78 12.25
N LEU A 82 3.87 -11.55 13.04
CA LEU A 82 3.26 -10.22 13.18
C LEU A 82 4.24 -9.20 13.75
N ARG A 83 5.04 -9.59 14.73
CA ARG A 83 6.07 -8.71 15.29
C ARG A 83 7.09 -8.31 14.24
N LEU A 84 7.52 -9.25 13.42
CA LEU A 84 8.49 -8.98 12.37
C LEU A 84 7.91 -8.10 11.29
N VAL A 85 6.65 -8.31 10.93
CA VAL A 85 5.95 -7.44 9.95
C VAL A 85 5.86 -6.02 10.47
N MET A 86 5.56 -5.83 11.75
CA MET A 86 5.47 -4.52 12.35
C MET A 86 6.81 -3.78 12.41
N ARG A 87 7.93 -4.51 12.35
CA ARG A 87 9.27 -3.93 12.34
C ARG A 87 9.78 -3.55 10.97
N VAL A 88 9.07 -3.94 9.91
CA VAL A 88 9.46 -3.56 8.55
C VAL A 88 9.38 -2.04 8.41
N PRO A 89 10.47 -1.37 7.98
CA PRO A 89 10.41 0.07 7.78
C PRO A 89 9.46 0.39 6.63
N ILE A 90 8.49 1.27 6.91
CA ILE A 90 7.47 1.66 5.94
C ILE A 90 7.79 3.07 5.45
N PRO A 91 8.01 3.27 4.14
CA PRO A 91 8.19 4.61 3.59
C PRO A 91 6.96 5.48 3.80
N GLU A 92 7.15 6.79 3.87
CA GLU A 92 6.05 7.74 4.10
C GLU A 92 4.92 7.61 3.09
N LYS A 93 5.24 7.23 1.86
CA LYS A 93 4.26 7.15 0.79
C LYS A 93 3.50 5.83 0.74
N VAL A 94 3.79 4.92 1.64
CA VAL A 94 3.10 3.64 1.74
C VAL A 94 2.25 3.61 3.00
N ASN A 95 0.95 3.35 2.83
CA ASN A 95 0.04 3.12 3.94
C ASN A 95 -0.12 1.63 4.15
N ILE A 96 -0.10 1.22 5.41
CA ILE A 96 -0.29 -0.17 5.77
C ILE A 96 -1.34 -0.28 6.87
N GLU A 97 -2.26 -1.21 6.71
CA GLU A 97 -3.27 -1.55 7.72
C GLU A 97 -3.27 -3.05 7.92
N ILE A 98 -3.37 -3.46 9.16
CA ILE A 98 -3.43 -4.88 9.50
C ILE A 98 -4.72 -5.16 10.23
N GLU A 99 -5.50 -6.10 9.71
CA GLU A 99 -6.76 -6.55 10.32
C GLU A 99 -6.63 -8.01 10.72
N LEU A 100 -7.14 -8.34 11.89
CA LEU A 100 -7.24 -9.72 12.31
C LEU A 100 -8.65 -10.24 11.99
N LEU A 101 -8.71 -11.30 11.22
CA LEU A 101 -9.97 -11.90 10.79
C LEU A 101 -10.10 -13.33 11.34
N ASP A 102 -11.31 -13.67 11.66
CA ASP A 102 -11.65 -15.04 12.05
C ASP A 102 -12.03 -15.89 10.85
#